data_ceb5a894275ce867c590411a38233e3f
#
_entry.id   ceb5a894275ce867c590411a38233e3f
#
_cell.length_a   1.000
_cell.length_b   1.000
_cell.length_c   1.000
_cell.angle_alpha   90.00
_cell.angle_beta   90.00
_cell.angle_gamma   90.00
#
_symmetry.space_group_name_H-M   'P 1'
#
loop_
_entity.id
_entity.type
_entity.pdbx_description
1 polymer ?
#
loop_
_entity_poly.entity_id
_entity_poly.type
_entity_poly.pdbx_seq_one_letter_code
_entity_poly.pdbx_strand_id
1 'polypeptide(L)'
;MSSFKDLRIVDNFYQTSSFFPMPTVLIGTLTEEGKTNLGSYSLVQPYYIAGKDYYAMLLCCRNSSNTAQNILRNKKCTLNFIPDSRKFFKEAVRLGFPGDTTEEKMKNCIFTLEDGLRAAEDPQGKYPQVVAESYQVMECTWVDTLDNAQDDKPGCLDGYPAPYHDFNGITSQFGAHFILKVDKILMKEKYYTAIVNGVRAKDFPRVPVDYGYRDSKNFWYTRFRKPIPELLPIRETTVASVKYAADRIDDKIKFTDEACAKLVKVPRIFLPTVLKGCVSWARENNVTLITAEHMDIINDKRAKEKNR
;
A
#
# COMPACT_ATOMS: atom_id res chain seq x y z
N MET A 1 28.35 -7.66 28.17
CA MET A 1 28.17 -8.39 26.89
C MET A 1 26.71 -8.76 26.77
N SER A 2 26.13 -8.56 25.64
CA SER A 2 24.72 -8.95 25.37
C SER A 2 24.60 -10.48 25.50
N SER A 3 23.52 -10.95 26.12
CA SER A 3 23.27 -12.38 26.36
C SER A 3 22.56 -13.05 25.19
N PHE A 4 22.88 -12.68 23.94
CA PHE A 4 22.29 -13.32 22.75
C PHE A 4 22.70 -14.80 22.70
N LYS A 5 21.74 -15.63 22.31
CA LYS A 5 21.94 -17.04 22.02
C LYS A 5 21.50 -17.34 20.63
N ASP A 6 22.18 -18.22 19.94
CA ASP A 6 21.83 -18.67 18.62
C ASP A 6 20.67 -19.67 18.65
N LEU A 7 19.66 -19.47 17.80
CA LEU A 7 18.55 -20.38 17.60
C LEU A 7 18.77 -21.17 16.30
N ARG A 8 18.63 -22.47 16.37
CA ARG A 8 18.70 -23.31 15.20
C ARG A 8 17.65 -22.90 14.16
N ILE A 9 18.07 -22.49 12.97
CA ILE A 9 17.22 -21.86 11.95
C ILE A 9 16.10 -22.79 11.49
N VAL A 10 16.42 -24.04 11.15
CA VAL A 10 15.47 -24.99 10.56
C VAL A 10 14.24 -25.25 11.44
N ASP A 11 14.42 -25.21 12.77
CA ASP A 11 13.33 -25.46 13.72
C ASP A 11 12.59 -24.18 14.13
N ASN A 12 13.24 -23.04 14.00
CA ASN A 12 12.79 -21.81 14.67
C ASN A 12 12.48 -20.65 13.73
N PHE A 13 12.78 -20.74 12.42
CA PHE A 13 12.57 -19.64 11.47
C PHE A 13 11.13 -19.11 11.52
N TYR A 14 10.13 -19.98 11.44
CA TYR A 14 8.72 -19.57 11.50
C TYR A 14 8.27 -19.23 12.92
N GLN A 15 8.90 -19.78 13.94
CA GLN A 15 8.58 -19.45 15.33
C GLN A 15 9.04 -18.03 15.70
N THR A 16 10.17 -17.59 15.16
CA THR A 16 10.64 -16.20 15.33
C THR A 16 9.77 -15.19 14.64
N SER A 17 8.92 -15.60 13.68
CA SER A 17 7.94 -14.71 13.08
C SER A 17 6.93 -14.14 14.08
N SER A 18 6.80 -14.74 15.27
CA SER A 18 6.02 -14.18 16.39
C SER A 18 6.48 -12.79 16.82
N PHE A 19 7.71 -12.41 16.52
CA PHE A 19 8.26 -11.09 16.78
C PHE A 19 8.17 -10.15 15.56
N PHE A 20 7.60 -10.63 14.46
CA PHE A 20 7.25 -9.87 13.25
C PHE A 20 5.73 -9.81 13.09
N PRO A 21 5.05 -8.99 13.90
CA PRO A 21 3.60 -8.92 13.80
C PRO A 21 3.17 -8.38 12.44
N MET A 22 2.35 -9.14 11.74
CA MET A 22 1.87 -8.83 10.40
C MET A 22 0.34 -8.75 10.35
N PRO A 23 -0.23 -7.85 9.54
CA PRO A 23 -1.68 -7.84 9.35
C PRO A 23 -2.12 -9.11 8.64
N THR A 24 -3.32 -9.58 8.98
CA THR A 24 -3.96 -10.67 8.24
C THR A 24 -4.80 -10.07 7.13
N VAL A 25 -4.52 -10.48 5.89
CA VAL A 25 -5.19 -10.02 4.67
C VAL A 25 -5.89 -11.21 4.01
N LEU A 26 -7.15 -11.04 3.63
CA LEU A 26 -7.85 -12.01 2.79
C LEU A 26 -7.66 -11.63 1.32
N ILE A 27 -7.08 -12.55 0.56
CA ILE A 27 -6.90 -12.38 -0.88
C ILE A 27 -8.10 -13.01 -1.61
N GLY A 28 -8.88 -12.16 -2.26
CA GLY A 28 -9.95 -12.57 -3.16
C GLY A 28 -9.41 -12.80 -4.57
N THR A 29 -9.72 -13.95 -5.15
CA THR A 29 -9.33 -14.33 -6.51
C THR A 29 -10.46 -15.08 -7.20
N LEU A 30 -10.49 -15.13 -8.53
CA LEU A 30 -11.51 -15.86 -9.28
C LEU A 30 -11.06 -17.29 -9.62
N THR A 31 -11.93 -18.25 -9.37
CA THR A 31 -11.81 -19.60 -9.91
C THR A 31 -12.01 -19.60 -11.43
N GLU A 32 -11.83 -20.74 -12.06
CA GLU A 32 -12.09 -20.93 -13.48
C GLU A 32 -13.57 -20.68 -13.84
N GLU A 33 -14.47 -21.06 -12.93
CA GLU A 33 -15.93 -20.85 -13.07
C GLU A 33 -16.38 -19.44 -12.72
N GLY A 34 -15.44 -18.53 -12.39
CA GLY A 34 -15.74 -17.15 -12.05
C GLY A 34 -16.26 -16.93 -10.62
N LYS A 35 -16.11 -17.91 -9.73
CA LYS A 35 -16.46 -17.77 -8.31
C LYS A 35 -15.30 -17.14 -7.53
N THR A 36 -15.62 -16.30 -6.55
CA THR A 36 -14.60 -15.73 -5.67
C THR A 36 -14.11 -16.76 -4.65
N ASN A 37 -12.80 -16.98 -4.64
CA ASN A 37 -12.08 -17.73 -3.61
C ASN A 37 -11.38 -16.77 -2.66
N LEU A 38 -11.45 -17.01 -1.36
CA LEU A 38 -10.71 -16.29 -0.34
C LEU A 38 -9.55 -17.14 0.21
N GLY A 39 -8.37 -16.55 0.27
CA GLY A 39 -7.19 -17.12 0.93
C GLY A 39 -6.64 -16.14 1.98
N SER A 40 -6.24 -16.64 3.14
CA SER A 40 -5.68 -15.81 4.22
C SER A 40 -4.16 -15.78 4.14
N TYR A 41 -3.60 -14.58 4.17
CA TYR A 41 -2.16 -14.34 4.09
C TYR A 41 -1.71 -13.26 5.07
N SER A 42 -0.50 -13.42 5.59
CA SER A 42 0.22 -12.40 6.35
C SER A 42 1.47 -11.89 5.62
N LEU A 43 1.95 -12.61 4.62
CA LEU A 43 3.10 -12.21 3.80
C LEU A 43 2.67 -11.30 2.63
N VAL A 44 2.02 -10.20 2.97
CA VAL A 44 1.58 -9.16 2.03
C VAL A 44 2.08 -7.82 2.56
N GLN A 45 2.86 -7.13 1.75
CA GLN A 45 3.47 -5.86 2.16
C GLN A 45 3.54 -4.87 0.99
N PRO A 46 3.58 -3.56 1.28
CA PRO A 46 3.85 -2.57 0.24
C PRO A 46 5.18 -2.85 -0.44
N TYR A 47 5.17 -2.78 -1.76
CA TYR A 47 6.37 -2.87 -2.59
C TYR A 47 6.63 -1.52 -3.24
N TYR A 48 7.79 -0.93 -2.90
CA TYR A 48 8.14 0.37 -3.46
C TYR A 48 8.62 0.20 -4.90
N ILE A 49 7.92 0.86 -5.81
CA ILE A 49 8.33 1.00 -7.21
C ILE A 49 8.48 2.50 -7.47
N ALA A 50 9.59 2.89 -8.08
CA ALA A 50 9.80 4.26 -8.47
C ALA A 50 8.74 4.69 -9.49
N GLY A 51 8.17 5.87 -9.30
CA GLY A 51 7.13 6.40 -10.15
C GLY A 51 5.84 6.72 -9.40
N LYS A 52 5.11 7.72 -9.86
CA LYS A 52 3.89 8.19 -9.19
C LYS A 52 2.64 7.41 -9.59
N ASP A 53 2.68 6.74 -10.73
CA ASP A 53 1.52 6.07 -11.32
C ASP A 53 1.50 4.57 -11.08
N TYR A 54 2.48 4.07 -10.33
CA TYR A 54 2.61 2.65 -10.08
C TYR A 54 2.91 2.36 -8.62
N TYR A 55 1.87 1.99 -7.88
CA TYR A 55 1.97 1.52 -6.51
C TYR A 55 1.63 0.05 -6.46
N ALA A 56 2.39 -0.73 -5.73
CA ALA A 56 2.21 -2.17 -5.68
C ALA A 56 2.26 -2.74 -4.26
N MET A 57 1.65 -3.92 -4.13
CA MET A 57 1.78 -4.81 -2.99
C MET A 57 2.53 -6.07 -3.43
N LEU A 58 3.44 -6.54 -2.60
CA LEU A 58 4.10 -7.84 -2.79
C LEU A 58 3.34 -8.90 -2.00
N LEU A 59 2.89 -9.95 -2.69
CA LEU A 59 2.33 -11.15 -2.10
C LEU A 59 3.32 -12.29 -2.25
N CYS A 60 3.73 -12.91 -1.14
CA CYS A 60 4.50 -14.15 -1.13
C CYS A 60 3.59 -15.32 -0.74
N CYS A 61 3.53 -16.36 -1.56
CA CYS A 61 2.66 -17.50 -1.30
C CYS A 61 3.22 -18.80 -1.88
N ARG A 62 2.58 -19.92 -1.55
CA ARG A 62 2.88 -21.19 -2.23
C ARG A 62 2.37 -21.14 -3.67
N ASN A 63 3.19 -21.58 -4.61
CA ASN A 63 2.83 -21.62 -6.03
C ASN A 63 1.62 -22.55 -6.30
N SER A 64 1.44 -23.61 -5.50
CA SER A 64 0.32 -24.57 -5.60
C SER A 64 -0.96 -24.12 -4.91
N SER A 65 -0.99 -22.93 -4.28
CA SER A 65 -2.21 -22.43 -3.62
C SER A 65 -3.27 -22.03 -4.64
N ASN A 66 -4.56 -22.18 -4.27
CA ASN A 66 -5.67 -21.68 -5.11
C ASN A 66 -5.48 -20.21 -5.48
N THR A 67 -5.00 -19.40 -4.55
CA THR A 67 -4.70 -17.98 -4.76
C THR A 67 -3.67 -17.77 -5.87
N ALA A 68 -2.52 -18.47 -5.80
CA ALA A 68 -1.48 -18.35 -6.81
C ALA A 68 -1.98 -18.79 -8.20
N GLN A 69 -2.61 -19.96 -8.28
CA GLN A 69 -3.14 -20.49 -9.54
C GLN A 69 -4.19 -19.57 -10.16
N ASN A 70 -5.05 -19.00 -9.33
CA ASN A 70 -6.08 -18.05 -9.78
C ASN A 70 -5.46 -16.73 -10.26
N ILE A 71 -4.44 -16.19 -9.57
CA ILE A 71 -3.74 -14.97 -10.01
C ILE A 71 -3.02 -15.22 -11.34
N LEU A 72 -2.32 -16.34 -11.48
CA LEU A 72 -1.64 -16.68 -12.74
C LEU A 72 -2.61 -16.71 -13.93
N ARG A 73 -3.83 -17.21 -13.72
CA ARG A 73 -4.85 -17.32 -14.76
C ARG A 73 -5.56 -16.01 -15.05
N ASN A 74 -6.04 -15.32 -14.00
CA ASN A 74 -6.95 -14.18 -14.15
C ASN A 74 -6.28 -12.82 -14.03
N LYS A 75 -5.04 -12.78 -13.56
CA LYS A 75 -4.25 -11.56 -13.33
C LYS A 75 -4.88 -10.55 -12.32
N LYS A 76 -6.03 -10.85 -11.73
CA LYS A 76 -6.79 -9.92 -10.89
C LYS A 76 -6.99 -10.51 -9.49
N CYS A 77 -6.87 -9.64 -8.47
CA CYS A 77 -7.16 -10.03 -7.09
C CYS A 77 -7.63 -8.83 -6.26
N THR A 78 -8.18 -9.12 -5.09
CA THR A 78 -8.53 -8.12 -4.07
C THR A 78 -7.79 -8.43 -2.79
N LEU A 79 -7.27 -7.39 -2.13
CA LEU A 79 -6.64 -7.47 -0.82
C LEU A 79 -7.62 -6.89 0.21
N ASN A 80 -8.19 -7.74 1.05
CA ASN A 80 -9.25 -7.38 1.98
C ASN A 80 -8.71 -7.35 3.40
N PHE A 81 -8.66 -6.17 4.01
CA PHE A 81 -8.12 -5.94 5.35
C PHE A 81 -9.25 -6.05 6.38
N ILE A 82 -9.26 -7.12 7.14
CA ILE A 82 -10.35 -7.48 8.05
C ILE A 82 -10.31 -6.70 9.37
N PRO A 83 -11.48 -6.42 9.99
CA PRO A 83 -11.54 -5.73 11.26
C PRO A 83 -11.09 -6.60 12.44
N ASP A 84 -10.71 -5.96 13.55
CA ASP A 84 -10.36 -6.61 14.82
C ASP A 84 -11.57 -7.29 15.46
N SER A 85 -11.87 -8.47 14.98
CA SER A 85 -12.94 -9.33 15.48
C SER A 85 -12.44 -10.75 15.63
N ARG A 86 -12.59 -11.33 16.84
CA ARG A 86 -12.22 -12.73 17.09
C ARG A 86 -12.94 -13.69 16.13
N LYS A 87 -14.19 -13.41 15.80
CA LYS A 87 -15.00 -14.19 14.86
C LYS A 87 -14.35 -14.22 13.49
N PHE A 88 -14.06 -13.04 12.94
CA PHE A 88 -13.45 -12.91 11.61
C PHE A 88 -12.01 -13.42 11.56
N PHE A 89 -11.25 -13.23 12.64
CA PHE A 89 -9.88 -13.75 12.68
C PHE A 89 -9.85 -15.27 12.68
N LYS A 90 -10.72 -15.94 13.45
CA LYS A 90 -10.86 -17.41 13.43
C LYS A 90 -11.23 -17.92 12.04
N GLU A 91 -12.12 -17.25 11.36
CA GLU A 91 -12.50 -17.59 9.99
C GLU A 91 -11.33 -17.38 9.01
N ALA A 92 -10.59 -16.29 9.13
CA ALA A 92 -9.40 -16.06 8.32
C ALA A 92 -8.36 -17.19 8.49
N VAL A 93 -8.15 -17.67 9.72
CA VAL A 93 -7.26 -18.82 9.97
C VAL A 93 -7.79 -20.08 9.28
N ARG A 94 -9.11 -20.35 9.32
CA ARG A 94 -9.72 -21.48 8.62
C ARG A 94 -9.51 -21.40 7.11
N LEU A 95 -9.71 -20.22 6.53
CA LEU A 95 -9.50 -19.98 5.09
C LEU A 95 -8.02 -20.10 4.66
N GLY A 96 -7.10 -20.08 5.61
CA GLY A 96 -5.67 -20.26 5.37
C GLY A 96 -5.20 -21.73 5.33
N PHE A 97 -6.05 -22.71 5.66
CA PHE A 97 -5.66 -24.11 5.61
C PHE A 97 -5.45 -24.57 4.16
N PRO A 98 -4.36 -25.31 3.90
CA PRO A 98 -4.09 -25.85 2.57
C PRO A 98 -4.99 -27.06 2.28
N GLY A 99 -5.15 -27.37 0.99
CA GLY A 99 -5.75 -28.62 0.52
C GLY A 99 -7.24 -28.58 0.22
N ASP A 100 -7.98 -27.59 0.74
CA ASP A 100 -9.41 -27.48 0.45
C ASP A 100 -9.67 -26.87 -0.94
N THR A 101 -10.71 -27.35 -1.60
CA THR A 101 -11.24 -26.71 -2.82
C THR A 101 -11.91 -25.37 -2.47
N THR A 102 -12.14 -24.54 -3.47
CA THR A 102 -12.89 -23.29 -3.28
C THR A 102 -14.29 -23.54 -2.74
N GLU A 103 -15.00 -24.54 -3.25
CA GLU A 103 -16.34 -24.91 -2.78
C GLU A 103 -16.33 -25.27 -1.29
N GLU A 104 -15.40 -26.11 -0.86
CA GLU A 104 -15.28 -26.52 0.55
C GLU A 104 -14.97 -25.32 1.45
N LYS A 105 -14.01 -24.49 1.06
CA LYS A 105 -13.64 -23.29 1.80
C LYS A 105 -14.78 -22.31 1.94
N MET A 106 -15.50 -22.04 0.86
CA MET A 106 -16.51 -21.01 0.79
C MET A 106 -17.88 -21.45 1.27
N LYS A 107 -18.15 -22.77 1.36
CA LYS A 107 -19.45 -23.31 1.77
C LYS A 107 -20.03 -22.74 3.07
N ASN A 108 -19.16 -22.53 4.07
CA ASN A 108 -19.55 -21.99 5.37
C ASN A 108 -18.79 -20.69 5.69
N CYS A 109 -18.38 -19.97 4.66
CA CYS A 109 -17.68 -18.71 4.84
C CYS A 109 -18.61 -17.67 5.47
N ILE A 110 -18.13 -17.05 6.55
CA ILE A 110 -18.92 -16.05 7.27
C ILE A 110 -18.74 -14.64 6.76
N PHE A 111 -17.85 -14.43 5.80
CA PHE A 111 -17.66 -13.15 5.16
C PHE A 111 -18.70 -12.93 4.07
N THR A 112 -19.23 -11.72 4.01
CA THR A 112 -20.11 -11.29 2.93
C THR A 112 -19.30 -10.83 1.74
N LEU A 113 -19.64 -11.32 0.57
CA LEU A 113 -18.99 -10.89 -0.68
C LEU A 113 -19.90 -9.89 -1.41
N GLU A 114 -19.31 -8.83 -1.92
CA GLU A 114 -19.99 -7.80 -2.72
C GLU A 114 -19.10 -7.37 -3.90
N ASP A 115 -19.69 -6.77 -4.92
CA ASP A 115 -18.92 -6.28 -6.07
C ASP A 115 -18.10 -5.05 -5.67
N GLY A 116 -16.87 -4.99 -6.16
CA GLY A 116 -15.96 -3.86 -5.96
C GLY A 116 -16.20 -2.74 -6.98
N LEU A 117 -15.40 -1.66 -6.89
CA LEU A 117 -15.53 -0.52 -7.81
C LEU A 117 -15.15 -0.88 -9.24
N ARG A 118 -14.16 -1.75 -9.45
CA ARG A 118 -13.77 -2.17 -10.81
C ARG A 118 -14.89 -2.93 -11.51
N ALA A 119 -15.61 -3.78 -10.79
CA ALA A 119 -16.78 -4.49 -11.33
C ALA A 119 -17.91 -3.51 -11.69
N ALA A 120 -18.10 -2.44 -10.91
CA ALA A 120 -19.08 -1.40 -11.19
C ALA A 120 -18.68 -0.52 -12.41
N GLU A 121 -17.39 -0.23 -12.58
CA GLU A 121 -16.86 0.56 -13.71
C GLU A 121 -16.82 -0.23 -15.02
N ASP A 122 -16.58 -1.53 -14.95
CA ASP A 122 -16.51 -2.46 -16.08
C ASP A 122 -17.34 -3.72 -15.81
N PRO A 123 -18.67 -3.66 -16.01
CA PRO A 123 -19.57 -4.79 -15.75
C PRO A 123 -19.30 -6.02 -16.63
N GLN A 124 -18.60 -5.87 -17.74
CA GLN A 124 -18.21 -6.98 -18.62
C GLN A 124 -16.91 -7.64 -18.16
N GLY A 125 -16.14 -6.96 -17.33
CA GLY A 125 -14.91 -7.47 -16.74
C GLY A 125 -15.19 -8.53 -15.68
N LYS A 126 -14.30 -9.50 -15.58
CA LYS A 126 -14.36 -10.52 -14.52
C LYS A 126 -13.46 -10.09 -13.38
N TYR A 127 -14.04 -9.71 -12.25
CA TYR A 127 -13.33 -9.26 -11.06
C TYR A 127 -13.71 -10.12 -9.86
N PRO A 128 -12.77 -10.46 -8.95
CA PRO A 128 -13.13 -11.08 -7.69
C PRO A 128 -13.90 -10.09 -6.82
N GLN A 129 -14.91 -10.58 -6.12
CA GLN A 129 -15.67 -9.80 -5.18
C GLN A 129 -14.80 -9.37 -3.98
N VAL A 130 -15.22 -8.33 -3.30
CA VAL A 130 -14.59 -7.79 -2.09
C VAL A 130 -15.32 -8.26 -0.84
N VAL A 131 -14.63 -8.27 0.29
CA VAL A 131 -15.21 -8.62 1.59
C VAL A 131 -15.86 -7.38 2.21
N ALA A 132 -17.18 -7.39 2.33
CA ALA A 132 -17.98 -6.27 2.82
C ALA A 132 -17.60 -5.81 4.24
N GLU A 133 -17.12 -6.70 5.10
CA GLU A 133 -16.71 -6.38 6.47
C GLU A 133 -15.33 -5.70 6.56
N SER A 134 -14.54 -5.70 5.48
CA SER A 134 -13.22 -5.07 5.46
C SER A 134 -13.30 -3.58 5.77
N TYR A 135 -12.32 -3.07 6.52
CA TYR A 135 -12.20 -1.62 6.72
C TYR A 135 -11.53 -0.92 5.53
N GLN A 136 -10.73 -1.66 4.79
CA GLN A 136 -10.02 -1.25 3.58
C GLN A 136 -9.93 -2.42 2.62
N VAL A 137 -10.01 -2.14 1.31
CA VAL A 137 -9.75 -3.09 0.24
C VAL A 137 -8.84 -2.44 -0.79
N MET A 138 -7.93 -3.22 -1.36
CA MET A 138 -7.20 -2.83 -2.55
C MET A 138 -7.58 -3.77 -3.68
N GLU A 139 -8.08 -3.22 -4.79
CA GLU A 139 -8.30 -3.97 -6.01
C GLU A 139 -7.02 -3.90 -6.85
N CYS A 140 -6.49 -5.05 -7.22
CA CYS A 140 -5.16 -5.17 -7.80
C CYS A 140 -5.16 -5.96 -9.10
N THR A 141 -4.16 -5.66 -9.92
CA THR A 141 -3.80 -6.46 -11.10
C THR A 141 -2.37 -6.97 -10.93
N TRP A 142 -2.16 -8.27 -11.13
CA TRP A 142 -0.82 -8.78 -11.30
C TRP A 142 -0.32 -8.45 -12.71
N VAL A 143 0.78 -7.73 -12.76
CA VAL A 143 1.47 -7.37 -13.99
C VAL A 143 2.76 -8.17 -14.02
N ASP A 144 2.89 -9.07 -14.96
CA ASP A 144 4.05 -9.95 -15.12
C ASP A 144 5.27 -9.22 -15.69
N THR A 145 5.06 -8.04 -16.25
CA THR A 145 6.10 -7.07 -16.58
C THR A 145 5.92 -5.84 -15.70
N LEU A 146 6.99 -5.12 -15.40
CA LEU A 146 6.92 -3.83 -14.71
C LEU A 146 6.94 -2.65 -15.70
N ASP A 147 6.46 -2.89 -16.92
CA ASP A 147 6.33 -1.83 -17.92
C ASP A 147 5.42 -0.71 -17.38
N ASN A 148 5.82 0.52 -17.59
CA ASN A 148 5.17 1.72 -17.05
C ASN A 148 5.24 1.86 -15.50
N ALA A 149 6.06 1.07 -14.82
CA ALA A 149 6.31 1.24 -13.38
C ALA A 149 7.35 2.33 -13.08
N GLN A 150 7.80 3.03 -14.09
CA GLN A 150 8.95 3.93 -14.06
C GLN A 150 8.49 5.37 -14.24
N ASP A 151 9.33 6.30 -13.82
CA ASP A 151 9.22 7.71 -14.19
C ASP A 151 9.55 7.87 -15.67
N ASP A 152 8.75 7.42 -16.58
CA ASP A 152 8.70 7.62 -18.04
C ASP A 152 9.98 8.10 -18.77
N LYS A 153 11.13 7.91 -18.18
CA LYS A 153 12.43 8.25 -18.80
C LYS A 153 12.99 7.01 -19.46
N PRO A 154 13.15 7.02 -20.80
CA PRO A 154 13.87 5.95 -21.48
C PRO A 154 15.24 5.74 -20.83
N GLY A 155 15.59 4.47 -20.57
CA GLY A 155 16.89 4.12 -20.00
C GLY A 155 17.03 4.33 -18.49
N CYS A 156 15.99 4.68 -17.76
CA CYS A 156 16.11 4.88 -16.30
C CYS A 156 16.51 3.61 -15.52
N LEU A 157 16.31 2.43 -16.10
CA LEU A 157 16.77 1.15 -15.57
C LEU A 157 18.07 0.63 -16.23
N ASP A 158 18.67 1.38 -17.17
CA ASP A 158 19.91 0.98 -17.79
C ASP A 158 21.01 0.86 -16.74
N GLY A 159 21.70 -0.26 -16.73
CA GLY A 159 22.73 -0.56 -15.74
C GLY A 159 22.24 -1.16 -14.43
N TYR A 160 20.93 -1.29 -14.23
CA TYR A 160 20.38 -2.05 -13.12
C TYR A 160 19.97 -3.45 -13.59
N PRO A 161 20.36 -4.51 -12.86
CA PRO A 161 19.82 -5.84 -13.15
C PRO A 161 18.30 -5.80 -13.05
N ALA A 162 17.61 -6.50 -13.94
CA ALA A 162 16.16 -6.62 -13.92
C ALA A 162 15.71 -7.85 -13.11
N PRO A 163 15.88 -7.87 -11.78
CA PRO A 163 15.62 -9.05 -10.96
C PRO A 163 14.14 -9.39 -10.88
N TYR A 164 13.28 -8.45 -11.23
CA TYR A 164 11.85 -8.64 -11.08
C TYR A 164 11.26 -9.64 -12.09
N HIS A 165 11.91 -9.91 -13.20
CA HIS A 165 11.49 -11.00 -14.10
C HIS A 165 11.60 -12.35 -13.41
N ASP A 166 12.66 -12.54 -12.62
CA ASP A 166 12.88 -13.76 -11.84
C ASP A 166 12.21 -13.73 -10.47
N PHE A 167 11.64 -12.58 -10.10
CA PHE A 167 11.04 -12.33 -8.79
C PHE A 167 9.52 -12.10 -8.87
N ASN A 168 8.92 -12.12 -10.03
CA ASN A 168 7.50 -11.80 -10.23
C ASN A 168 6.79 -12.95 -10.96
N GLY A 169 6.09 -13.79 -10.23
CA GLY A 169 5.44 -14.99 -10.70
C GLY A 169 5.88 -16.22 -9.89
N ILE A 170 6.07 -17.34 -10.54
CA ILE A 170 6.62 -18.55 -9.91
C ILE A 170 8.14 -18.40 -9.83
N THR A 171 8.66 -18.30 -8.61
CA THR A 171 10.06 -17.94 -8.36
C THR A 171 10.89 -19.09 -7.81
N SER A 172 10.25 -20.20 -7.45
CA SER A 172 10.92 -21.42 -6.97
C SER A 172 10.02 -22.65 -7.14
N GLN A 173 10.56 -23.83 -6.83
CA GLN A 173 9.80 -25.07 -6.84
C GLN A 173 8.53 -25.01 -5.98
N PHE A 174 8.50 -24.23 -4.92
CA PHE A 174 7.39 -24.16 -3.96
C PHE A 174 6.78 -22.78 -3.80
N GLY A 175 7.43 -21.74 -4.27
CA GLY A 175 7.10 -20.35 -4.00
C GLY A 175 6.68 -19.56 -5.22
N ALA A 176 5.82 -18.58 -4.97
CA ALA A 176 5.44 -17.54 -5.91
C ALA A 176 5.51 -16.18 -5.22
N HIS A 177 5.97 -15.18 -5.95
CA HIS A 177 5.94 -13.78 -5.58
C HIS A 177 5.11 -13.03 -6.62
N PHE A 178 4.14 -12.27 -6.18
CA PHE A 178 3.32 -11.47 -7.08
C PHE A 178 3.45 -10.00 -6.74
N ILE A 179 3.95 -9.21 -7.68
CA ILE A 179 3.95 -7.75 -7.60
C ILE A 179 2.59 -7.29 -8.13
N LEU A 180 1.71 -6.95 -7.21
CA LEU A 180 0.32 -6.63 -7.47
C LEU A 180 0.16 -5.11 -7.59
N LYS A 181 -0.01 -4.61 -8.80
CA LYS A 181 -0.33 -3.19 -9.02
C LYS A 181 -1.66 -2.86 -8.35
N VAL A 182 -1.67 -1.82 -7.54
CA VAL A 182 -2.88 -1.30 -6.91
C VAL A 182 -3.62 -0.42 -7.91
N ASP A 183 -4.81 -0.85 -8.31
CA ASP A 183 -5.67 -0.10 -9.25
C ASP A 183 -6.66 0.80 -8.51
N LYS A 184 -7.20 0.32 -7.37
CA LYS A 184 -8.15 1.08 -6.53
C LYS A 184 -7.86 0.81 -5.06
N ILE A 185 -8.10 1.83 -4.23
CA ILE A 185 -8.15 1.71 -2.77
C ILE A 185 -9.55 2.06 -2.33
N LEU A 186 -10.29 1.09 -1.84
CA LEU A 186 -11.61 1.26 -1.26
C LEU A 186 -11.48 1.34 0.26
N MET A 187 -12.20 2.26 0.86
CA MET A 187 -12.15 2.43 2.31
C MET A 187 -13.55 2.72 2.85
N LYS A 188 -13.89 2.15 4.00
CA LYS A 188 -15.14 2.52 4.66
C LYS A 188 -15.19 4.03 4.88
N GLU A 189 -16.33 4.65 4.64
CA GLU A 189 -16.53 6.12 4.63
C GLU A 189 -15.92 6.82 5.86
N LYS A 190 -16.07 6.24 7.03
CA LYS A 190 -15.48 6.74 8.27
C LYS A 190 -13.96 6.95 8.17
N TYR A 191 -13.26 5.98 7.61
CA TYR A 191 -11.80 6.03 7.49
C TYR A 191 -11.37 6.87 6.31
N TYR A 192 -12.11 6.82 5.21
CA TYR A 192 -11.92 7.72 4.07
C TYR A 192 -11.98 9.18 4.51
N THR A 193 -13.02 9.56 5.22
CA THR A 193 -13.20 10.93 5.74
C THR A 193 -12.05 11.35 6.66
N ALA A 194 -11.58 10.42 7.51
CA ALA A 194 -10.44 10.68 8.39
C ALA A 194 -9.14 10.91 7.60
N ILE A 195 -8.86 10.10 6.58
CA ILE A 195 -7.66 10.27 5.74
C ILE A 195 -7.67 11.63 5.03
N VAL A 196 -8.82 12.02 4.45
CA VAL A 196 -8.95 13.27 3.70
C VAL A 196 -8.86 14.51 4.61
N ASN A 197 -9.45 14.45 5.80
CA ASN A 197 -9.57 15.58 6.72
C ASN A 197 -8.52 15.60 7.84
N GLY A 198 -7.63 14.62 7.89
CA GLY A 198 -6.64 14.44 8.95
C GLY A 198 -7.07 13.42 10.00
N VAL A 199 -6.20 12.43 10.23
CA VAL A 199 -6.44 11.28 11.11
C VAL A 199 -6.19 11.66 12.57
N ARG A 200 -7.14 11.33 13.45
CA ARG A 200 -6.98 11.40 14.90
C ARG A 200 -6.86 9.98 15.48
N ALA A 201 -6.36 9.85 16.70
CA ALA A 201 -6.19 8.55 17.35
C ALA A 201 -7.45 7.66 17.35
N LYS A 202 -8.65 8.27 17.46
CA LYS A 202 -9.94 7.58 17.42
C LYS A 202 -10.37 7.08 16.04
N ASP A 203 -9.73 7.60 14.99
CA ASP A 203 -10.13 7.37 13.60
C ASP A 203 -9.36 6.19 12.98
N PHE A 204 -8.35 5.66 13.67
CA PHE A 204 -7.64 4.48 13.22
C PHE A 204 -8.53 3.24 13.25
N PRO A 205 -8.47 2.37 12.23
CA PRO A 205 -9.13 1.08 12.27
C PRO A 205 -8.51 0.20 13.35
N ARG A 206 -9.32 -0.68 13.92
CA ARG A 206 -8.80 -1.73 14.79
C ARG A 206 -8.30 -2.86 13.93
N VAL A 207 -7.01 -3.11 13.98
CA VAL A 207 -6.32 -4.10 13.14
C VAL A 207 -5.81 -5.23 14.03
N PRO A 208 -6.26 -6.48 13.82
CA PRO A 208 -5.65 -7.62 14.46
C PRO A 208 -4.29 -7.89 13.82
N VAL A 209 -3.35 -8.31 14.64
CA VAL A 209 -1.99 -8.62 14.18
C VAL A 209 -1.68 -10.08 14.48
N ASP A 210 -1.37 -10.85 13.46
CA ASP A 210 -0.94 -12.24 13.58
C ASP A 210 0.53 -12.29 14.01
N TYR A 211 0.82 -13.06 15.05
CA TYR A 211 2.20 -13.33 15.47
C TYR A 211 2.89 -14.40 14.63
N GLY A 212 2.16 -15.09 13.75
CA GLY A 212 2.70 -16.20 12.98
C GLY A 212 2.99 -17.46 13.79
N TYR A 213 2.97 -17.38 15.12
CA TYR A 213 3.23 -18.52 16.00
C TYR A 213 2.03 -19.46 16.08
N ARG A 214 2.30 -20.75 15.94
CA ARG A 214 1.32 -21.84 16.02
C ARG A 214 1.87 -22.96 16.89
N ASP A 215 1.02 -23.55 17.71
CA ASP A 215 1.28 -24.84 18.34
C ASP A 215 0.21 -25.85 17.88
N SER A 216 0.18 -27.05 18.46
CA SER A 216 -0.78 -28.08 18.09
C SER A 216 -2.25 -27.74 18.38
N LYS A 217 -2.52 -26.69 19.17
CA LYS A 217 -3.86 -26.33 19.65
C LYS A 217 -4.23 -24.88 19.37
N ASN A 218 -3.24 -23.99 19.34
CA ASN A 218 -3.46 -22.56 19.36
C ASN A 218 -2.75 -21.85 18.22
N PHE A 219 -3.34 -20.72 17.80
CA PHE A 219 -2.67 -19.65 17.10
C PHE A 219 -2.66 -18.40 17.99
N TRP A 220 -1.70 -17.52 17.77
CA TRP A 220 -1.48 -16.36 18.60
C TRP A 220 -1.61 -15.09 17.80
N TYR A 221 -2.43 -14.15 18.29
CA TYR A 221 -2.60 -12.85 17.70
C TYR A 221 -2.76 -11.80 18.79
N THR A 222 -2.46 -10.54 18.48
CA THR A 222 -2.76 -9.41 19.37
C THR A 222 -3.91 -8.60 18.82
N ARG A 223 -4.63 -7.97 19.75
CA ARG A 223 -5.69 -7.03 19.41
C ARG A 223 -5.14 -5.60 19.33
N PHE A 224 -5.89 -4.74 18.69
CA PHE A 224 -5.58 -3.33 18.54
C PHE A 224 -5.21 -2.66 19.87
N ARG A 225 -4.15 -1.89 19.86
CA ARG A 225 -3.78 -0.95 20.91
C ARG A 225 -4.07 0.47 20.42
N LYS A 226 -4.44 1.35 21.36
CA LYS A 226 -4.74 2.76 21.04
C LYS A 226 -3.49 3.42 20.43
N PRO A 227 -3.60 4.03 19.24
CA PRO A 227 -2.50 4.81 18.69
C PRO A 227 -2.23 6.05 19.55
N ILE A 228 -0.98 6.37 19.74
CA ILE A 228 -0.50 7.51 20.51
C ILE A 228 0.21 8.45 19.55
N PRO A 229 -0.21 9.72 19.46
CA PRO A 229 0.52 10.69 18.67
C PRO A 229 1.79 11.13 19.41
N GLU A 230 2.90 11.09 18.71
CA GLU A 230 4.18 11.62 19.17
C GLU A 230 4.63 12.75 18.25
N LEU A 231 5.26 13.76 18.82
CA LEU A 231 5.82 14.83 18.04
C LEU A 231 7.01 14.32 17.22
N LEU A 232 7.04 14.69 15.96
CA LEU A 232 8.20 14.39 15.13
C LEU A 232 9.44 15.08 15.72
N PRO A 233 10.61 14.41 15.72
CA PRO A 233 11.86 15.07 16.07
C PRO A 233 12.06 16.34 15.25
N ILE A 234 12.52 17.40 15.89
CA ILE A 234 12.84 18.66 15.21
C ILE A 234 13.97 18.35 14.22
N ARG A 235 13.72 18.66 12.97
CA ARG A 235 14.72 18.58 11.90
C ARG A 235 14.81 19.94 11.22
N GLU A 236 16.01 20.33 10.89
CA GLU A 236 16.21 21.50 10.04
C GLU A 236 15.55 21.28 8.68
N THR A 237 14.97 22.34 8.15
CA THR A 237 14.43 22.30 6.79
C THR A 237 15.60 22.41 5.82
N THR A 238 15.80 21.40 4.97
CA THR A 238 16.83 21.37 3.95
C THR A 238 16.23 21.57 2.57
N VAL A 239 17.03 21.94 1.59
CA VAL A 239 16.58 22.03 0.18
C VAL A 239 15.97 20.72 -0.27
N ALA A 240 16.57 19.58 0.06
CA ALA A 240 16.06 18.25 -0.29
C ALA A 240 14.67 17.98 0.33
N SER A 241 14.44 18.41 1.58
CA SER A 241 13.14 18.23 2.24
C SER A 241 12.06 19.13 1.63
N VAL A 242 12.41 20.33 1.18
CA VAL A 242 11.51 21.24 0.46
C VAL A 242 11.21 20.67 -0.92
N LYS A 243 12.22 20.18 -1.63
CA LYS A 243 12.08 19.54 -2.95
C LYS A 243 11.12 18.35 -2.88
N TYR A 244 11.35 17.46 -1.92
CA TYR A 244 10.46 16.31 -1.69
C TYR A 244 8.99 16.75 -1.46
N ALA A 245 8.77 17.80 -0.66
CA ALA A 245 7.43 18.33 -0.42
C ALA A 245 6.84 18.97 -1.70
N ALA A 246 7.64 19.71 -2.46
CA ALA A 246 7.23 20.37 -3.69
C ALA A 246 6.82 19.36 -4.77
N ASP A 247 7.59 18.28 -4.94
CA ASP A 247 7.32 17.23 -5.92
C ASP A 247 5.99 16.50 -5.69
N ARG A 248 5.49 16.51 -4.45
CA ARG A 248 4.22 15.86 -4.05
C ARG A 248 3.00 16.79 -4.13
N ILE A 249 3.17 18.10 -4.31
CA ILE A 249 2.06 19.06 -4.34
C ILE A 249 1.34 19.02 -5.69
N ASP A 250 2.12 18.85 -6.77
CA ASP A 250 1.57 18.84 -8.13
C ASP A 250 2.36 17.91 -9.04
N ASP A 251 1.67 17.20 -9.93
CA ASP A 251 2.31 16.25 -10.83
C ASP A 251 2.99 16.90 -12.03
N LYS A 252 2.48 18.03 -12.47
CA LYS A 252 2.93 18.73 -13.69
C LYS A 252 3.87 19.91 -13.41
N ILE A 253 3.71 20.56 -12.24
CA ILE A 253 4.48 21.75 -11.89
C ILE A 253 5.61 21.33 -10.96
N LYS A 254 6.85 21.61 -11.37
CA LYS A 254 8.07 21.26 -10.64
C LYS A 254 8.80 22.53 -10.19
N PHE A 255 9.72 22.35 -9.24
CA PHE A 255 10.54 23.42 -8.68
C PHE A 255 12.02 23.11 -8.93
N THR A 256 12.83 24.12 -9.25
CA THR A 256 14.29 23.96 -9.25
C THR A 256 14.81 23.92 -7.81
N ASP A 257 16.04 23.47 -7.63
CA ASP A 257 16.66 23.39 -6.31
C ASP A 257 16.89 24.80 -5.74
N GLU A 258 17.19 25.81 -6.58
CA GLU A 258 17.31 27.20 -6.20
C GLU A 258 15.97 27.79 -5.74
N ALA A 259 14.87 27.42 -6.38
CA ALA A 259 13.53 27.80 -5.94
C ALA A 259 13.21 27.18 -4.57
N CYS A 260 13.57 25.91 -4.38
CA CYS A 260 13.40 25.22 -3.11
C CYS A 260 14.28 25.84 -2.00
N ALA A 261 15.50 26.29 -2.33
CA ALA A 261 16.40 26.95 -1.39
C ALA A 261 15.77 28.22 -0.79
N LYS A 262 14.98 28.99 -1.57
CA LYS A 262 14.26 30.16 -1.07
C LYS A 262 13.18 29.82 -0.05
N LEU A 263 12.72 28.59 -0.01
CA LEU A 263 11.68 28.11 0.90
C LEU A 263 12.21 27.43 2.16
N VAL A 264 13.51 27.24 2.30
CA VAL A 264 14.14 26.59 3.46
C VAL A 264 13.82 27.32 4.77
N LYS A 265 13.71 28.65 4.73
CA LYS A 265 13.38 29.47 5.90
C LYS A 265 11.89 29.47 6.28
N VAL A 266 11.02 28.91 5.44
CA VAL A 266 9.59 28.81 5.72
C VAL A 266 9.37 27.76 6.80
N PRO A 267 8.70 28.11 7.92
CA PRO A 267 8.37 27.12 8.94
C PRO A 267 7.59 25.95 8.34
N ARG A 268 7.96 24.73 8.70
CA ARG A 268 7.47 23.49 8.10
C ARG A 268 5.95 23.39 8.09
N ILE A 269 5.30 23.92 9.11
CA ILE A 269 3.83 23.94 9.22
C ILE A 269 3.15 24.76 8.11
N PHE A 270 3.83 25.78 7.58
CA PHE A 270 3.31 26.64 6.52
C PHE A 270 3.76 26.23 5.12
N LEU A 271 4.78 25.36 5.02
CA LEU A 271 5.37 24.98 3.74
C LEU A 271 4.34 24.41 2.74
N PRO A 272 3.40 23.51 3.12
CA PRO A 272 2.39 23.02 2.19
C PRO A 272 1.50 24.13 1.64
N THR A 273 1.11 25.09 2.47
CA THR A 273 0.28 26.22 2.04
C THR A 273 1.04 27.14 1.08
N VAL A 274 2.31 27.39 1.38
CA VAL A 274 3.17 28.22 0.51
C VAL A 274 3.38 27.55 -0.84
N LEU A 275 3.70 26.26 -0.86
CA LEU A 275 3.87 25.49 -2.09
C LEU A 275 2.60 25.45 -2.94
N LYS A 276 1.43 25.22 -2.34
CA LYS A 276 0.13 25.31 -3.06
C LYS A 276 -0.07 26.67 -3.70
N GLY A 277 0.25 27.76 -2.99
CA GLY A 277 0.16 29.10 -3.54
C GLY A 277 1.12 29.35 -4.71
N CYS A 278 2.34 28.79 -4.65
CA CYS A 278 3.28 28.85 -5.79
C CYS A 278 2.75 28.08 -7.00
N VAL A 279 2.17 26.90 -6.79
CA VAL A 279 1.54 26.10 -7.85
C VAL A 279 0.36 26.83 -8.48
N SER A 280 -0.52 27.47 -7.67
CA SER A 280 -1.63 28.26 -8.22
C SER A 280 -1.13 29.39 -9.11
N TRP A 281 -0.10 30.15 -8.64
CA TRP A 281 0.52 31.19 -9.45
C TRP A 281 1.11 30.64 -10.75
N ALA A 282 1.79 29.50 -10.70
CA ALA A 282 2.39 28.87 -11.87
C ALA A 282 1.33 28.46 -12.92
N ARG A 283 0.18 27.97 -12.45
CA ARG A 283 -0.96 27.63 -13.34
C ARG A 283 -1.54 28.87 -14.02
N GLU A 284 -1.72 29.97 -13.26
CA GLU A 284 -2.21 31.24 -13.78
C GLU A 284 -1.27 31.84 -14.85
N ASN A 285 0.03 31.55 -14.74
CA ASN A 285 1.06 32.09 -15.63
C ASN A 285 1.60 31.07 -16.66
N ASN A 286 0.98 29.89 -16.78
CA ASN A 286 1.38 28.82 -17.69
C ASN A 286 2.84 28.34 -17.48
N VAL A 287 3.32 28.34 -16.24
CA VAL A 287 4.67 27.90 -15.86
C VAL A 287 4.61 26.45 -15.38
N THR A 288 5.44 25.58 -15.92
CA THR A 288 5.57 24.17 -15.50
C THR A 288 6.81 23.92 -14.62
N LEU A 289 7.80 24.83 -14.66
CA LEU A 289 9.01 24.76 -13.84
C LEU A 289 9.21 26.07 -13.09
N ILE A 290 9.04 26.09 -11.79
CA ILE A 290 9.23 27.24 -10.93
C ILE A 290 10.72 27.39 -10.62
N THR A 291 11.29 28.52 -11.01
CA THR A 291 12.69 28.92 -10.79
C THR A 291 12.83 29.88 -9.63
N ALA A 292 14.06 30.20 -9.24
CA ALA A 292 14.34 31.23 -8.22
C ALA A 292 13.75 32.61 -8.58
N GLU A 293 13.79 32.99 -9.86
CA GLU A 293 13.20 34.25 -10.35
C GLU A 293 11.69 34.28 -10.21
N HIS A 294 11.03 33.17 -10.54
CA HIS A 294 9.60 33.03 -10.31
C HIS A 294 9.23 33.17 -8.83
N MET A 295 10.06 32.66 -7.93
CA MET A 295 9.86 32.81 -6.49
C MET A 295 9.96 34.27 -6.05
N ASP A 296 10.85 35.09 -6.65
CA ASP A 296 10.92 36.52 -6.35
C ASP A 296 9.65 37.25 -6.79
N ILE A 297 9.16 36.96 -8.01
CA ILE A 297 7.91 37.54 -8.52
C ILE A 297 6.70 37.19 -7.58
N ILE A 298 6.63 35.90 -7.15
CA ILE A 298 5.57 35.44 -6.24
C ILE A 298 5.65 36.18 -4.90
N ASN A 299 6.85 36.38 -4.35
CA ASN A 299 7.06 37.05 -3.09
C ASN A 299 6.70 38.53 -3.19
N ASP A 300 7.09 39.22 -4.28
CA ASP A 300 6.74 40.64 -4.50
C ASP A 300 5.23 40.83 -4.65
N LYS A 301 4.53 39.96 -5.36
CA LYS A 301 3.07 39.99 -5.46
C LYS A 301 2.42 39.89 -4.08
N ARG A 302 2.85 38.95 -3.24
CA ARG A 302 2.33 38.75 -1.89
C ARG A 302 2.64 39.91 -0.96
N ALA A 303 3.81 40.53 -1.09
CA ALA A 303 4.16 41.70 -0.31
C ALA A 303 3.25 42.89 -0.63
N LYS A 304 2.92 43.11 -1.91
CA LYS A 304 1.99 44.15 -2.36
C LYS A 304 0.55 43.91 -1.89
N GLU A 305 0.10 42.64 -1.87
CA GLU A 305 -1.25 42.26 -1.40
C GLU A 305 -1.41 42.44 0.12
N LYS A 306 -0.34 42.27 0.90
CA LYS A 306 -0.33 42.42 2.36
C LYS A 306 -0.30 43.88 2.81
N ASN A 307 0.13 44.79 1.94
CA ASN A 307 0.19 46.22 2.22
C ASN A 307 -1.04 47.00 1.70
N ARG A 308 -2.03 46.31 1.19
CA ARG A 308 -3.36 46.81 0.87
C ARG A 308 -4.38 46.43 1.96
#